data_a1a5901d9035fb07fff513a3153a458b
#
_entry.id   a1a5901d9035fb07fff513a3153a458b
#
_cell.length_a   1.000
_cell.length_b   1.000
_cell.length_c   1.000
_cell.angle_alpha   90.00
_cell.angle_beta   90.00
_cell.angle_gamma   90.00
#
_symmetry.space_group_name_H-M   'P 1'
#
loop_
_entity.id
_entity.type
_entity.pdbx_description
1 polymer ?
#
loop_
_entity_poly.entity_id
_entity_poly.type
_entity_poly.pdbx_seq_one_letter_code
_entity_poly.pdbx_strand_id
1 'polypeptide(L)'
;MSANPAALIQAGVEALRRGDARSARASFSEVEHAGGATHQMRLLLAQACAMLNDAPAAHTALDAVLMAEPSNLYALIMRGDLLAKADDPRAAVSWYQAALTQAPRAGRLPADLIAMLRRAEAAVARSGAAFEAHLHRHLADSGVVPTDVGARFTEALEILGGRAPVQLQQPTSFYYPGLAQRAFFGRDEFAWVAGLEAAVPAIRDELEVLLADDTVLTPYVVAEQDRPAKRHALLADPRWSAFHLYRGGLPVRKNVARFPATMAALANVPIPHVAGRSPMVLFSVLRPGTHIPPHHGMINTRLICHLPLIVPPGCHLRVGNDKRVVEPGRMLIFDDTMEHEAWNEGDSTRVVLLFEIWRPDLDEAERTALTALYEAIGAHGGSGEDQAGA
;
A
#
# COMPACT_ATOMS: atom_id res chain seq x y z
N MET A 1 35.75 -19.67 48.05
CA MET A 1 36.18 -18.63 47.07
C MET A 1 35.18 -18.67 45.91
N SER A 2 34.35 -17.66 45.75
CA SER A 2 33.42 -17.59 44.63
C SER A 2 34.23 -17.51 43.33
N ALA A 3 33.94 -18.40 42.38
CA ALA A 3 34.62 -18.38 41.07
C ALA A 3 34.34 -17.07 40.36
N ASN A 4 35.37 -16.54 39.69
CA ASN A 4 35.25 -15.26 38.95
C ASN A 4 34.20 -15.44 37.81
N PRO A 5 33.08 -14.68 37.77
CA PRO A 5 32.04 -14.80 36.74
C PRO A 5 32.58 -14.73 35.32
N ALA A 6 33.57 -13.87 35.04
CA ALA A 6 34.20 -13.75 33.72
C ALA A 6 34.96 -15.05 33.32
N ALA A 7 35.62 -15.70 34.26
CA ALA A 7 36.32 -16.96 33.98
C ALA A 7 35.34 -18.10 33.71
N LEU A 8 34.22 -18.13 34.42
CA LEU A 8 33.15 -19.12 34.21
C LEU A 8 32.48 -18.91 32.84
N ILE A 9 32.19 -17.67 32.45
CA ILE A 9 31.62 -17.37 31.13
C ILE A 9 32.58 -17.83 30.02
N GLN A 10 33.90 -17.53 30.16
CA GLN A 10 34.89 -17.96 29.18
C GLN A 10 34.99 -19.47 29.06
N ALA A 11 35.01 -20.18 30.21
CA ALA A 11 35.00 -21.64 30.26
C ALA A 11 33.76 -22.25 29.59
N GLY A 12 32.59 -21.64 29.81
CA GLY A 12 31.35 -22.04 29.17
C GLY A 12 31.35 -21.85 27.66
N VAL A 13 31.88 -20.71 27.16
CA VAL A 13 32.04 -20.44 25.72
C VAL A 13 33.00 -21.44 25.06
N GLU A 14 34.12 -21.74 25.70
CA GLU A 14 35.07 -22.73 25.20
C GLU A 14 34.49 -24.16 25.21
N ALA A 15 33.68 -24.49 26.20
CA ALA A 15 32.95 -25.76 26.25
C ALA A 15 31.95 -25.85 25.08
N LEU A 16 31.16 -24.80 24.80
CA LEU A 16 30.26 -24.77 23.65
C LEU A 16 31.00 -24.96 22.32
N ARG A 17 32.16 -24.32 22.16
CA ARG A 17 33.00 -24.45 20.94
C ARG A 17 33.47 -25.89 20.70
N ARG A 18 33.71 -26.64 21.77
CA ARG A 18 34.06 -28.08 21.74
C ARG A 18 32.88 -29.01 21.63
N GLY A 19 31.64 -28.47 21.67
CA GLY A 19 30.42 -29.29 21.68
C GLY A 19 30.05 -29.87 23.07
N ASP A 20 30.78 -29.48 24.12
CA ASP A 20 30.50 -29.92 25.48
C ASP A 20 29.41 -29.06 26.13
N ALA A 21 28.16 -29.33 25.75
CA ALA A 21 27.00 -28.61 26.24
C ALA A 21 26.76 -28.79 27.78
N ARG A 22 27.23 -29.91 28.37
CA ARG A 22 27.07 -30.14 29.84
C ARG A 22 27.95 -29.21 30.66
N SER A 23 29.24 -29.13 30.30
CA SER A 23 30.16 -28.21 30.95
C SER A 23 29.81 -26.75 30.72
N ALA A 24 29.35 -26.41 29.50
CA ALA A 24 28.88 -25.08 29.22
C ALA A 24 27.69 -24.67 30.07
N ARG A 25 26.65 -25.52 30.13
CA ARG A 25 25.48 -25.31 30.99
C ARG A 25 25.87 -25.12 32.45
N ALA A 26 26.72 -25.99 32.99
CA ALA A 26 27.16 -25.90 34.38
C ALA A 26 27.81 -24.53 34.67
N SER A 27 28.77 -24.11 33.84
CA SER A 27 29.46 -22.83 33.99
C SER A 27 28.48 -21.62 33.90
N PHE A 28 27.57 -21.62 32.95
CA PHE A 28 26.59 -20.50 32.80
C PHE A 28 25.56 -20.50 33.93
N SER A 29 25.09 -21.68 34.41
CA SER A 29 24.16 -21.77 35.52
C SER A 29 24.78 -21.28 36.83
N GLU A 30 26.07 -21.49 37.05
CA GLU A 30 26.78 -20.97 38.23
C GLU A 30 26.83 -19.44 38.22
N VAL A 31 27.07 -18.81 37.02
CA VAL A 31 27.01 -17.35 36.85
C VAL A 31 25.59 -16.82 37.07
N GLU A 32 24.56 -17.51 36.57
CA GLU A 32 23.14 -17.14 36.75
C GLU A 32 22.80 -17.13 38.26
N HIS A 33 23.13 -18.20 39.01
CA HIS A 33 22.89 -18.30 40.44
C HIS A 33 23.63 -17.24 41.27
N ALA A 34 24.80 -16.81 40.78
CA ALA A 34 25.58 -15.74 41.43
C ALA A 34 25.05 -14.32 41.09
N GLY A 35 23.98 -14.20 40.29
CA GLY A 35 23.37 -12.92 39.91
C GLY A 35 24.17 -12.11 38.90
N GLY A 36 25.21 -12.70 38.27
CA GLY A 36 26.09 -12.05 37.29
C GLY A 36 25.70 -12.25 35.83
N ALA A 37 24.49 -12.73 35.54
CA ALA A 37 24.06 -13.08 34.20
C ALA A 37 23.77 -11.87 33.31
N THR A 38 24.38 -11.85 32.15
CA THR A 38 24.04 -10.91 31.07
C THR A 38 23.08 -11.55 30.07
N HIS A 39 22.39 -10.75 29.24
CA HIS A 39 21.50 -11.27 28.17
C HIS A 39 22.26 -12.18 27.20
N GLN A 40 23.48 -11.77 26.82
CA GLN A 40 24.34 -12.60 25.95
C GLN A 40 24.69 -13.96 26.59
N MET A 41 25.02 -13.99 27.89
CA MET A 41 25.29 -15.24 28.60
C MET A 41 24.04 -16.11 28.65
N ARG A 42 22.84 -15.55 28.89
CA ARG A 42 21.57 -16.30 28.87
C ARG A 42 21.26 -16.91 27.52
N LEU A 43 21.58 -16.22 26.40
CA LEU A 43 21.47 -16.81 25.06
C LEU A 43 22.38 -18.03 24.91
N LEU A 44 23.62 -17.98 25.42
CA LEU A 44 24.55 -19.10 25.40
C LEU A 44 24.08 -20.24 26.33
N LEU A 45 23.49 -19.92 27.48
CA LEU A 45 22.85 -20.92 28.38
C LEU A 45 21.69 -21.60 27.65
N ALA A 46 20.82 -20.83 26.97
CA ALA A 46 19.72 -21.39 26.19
C ALA A 46 20.23 -22.34 25.12
N GLN A 47 21.32 -21.93 24.42
CA GLN A 47 21.95 -22.77 23.39
C GLN A 47 22.47 -24.09 24.01
N ALA A 48 23.17 -24.04 25.15
CA ALA A 48 23.65 -25.24 25.85
C ALA A 48 22.51 -26.15 26.25
N CYS A 49 21.43 -25.61 26.81
CA CYS A 49 20.23 -26.35 27.17
C CYS A 49 19.55 -27.01 25.96
N ALA A 50 19.46 -26.27 24.84
CA ALA A 50 18.90 -26.78 23.59
C ALA A 50 19.70 -27.94 22.97
N MET A 51 21.05 -27.89 23.10
CA MET A 51 21.94 -28.99 22.70
C MET A 51 21.76 -30.24 23.57
N LEU A 52 21.40 -30.08 24.84
CA LEU A 52 21.09 -31.14 25.75
C LEU A 52 19.63 -31.65 25.67
N ASN A 53 18.84 -31.12 24.76
CA ASN A 53 17.40 -31.37 24.62
C ASN A 53 16.59 -30.99 25.90
N ASP A 54 17.11 -30.10 26.73
CA ASP A 54 16.40 -29.51 27.86
C ASP A 54 15.64 -28.26 27.43
N ALA A 55 14.52 -28.47 26.75
CA ALA A 55 13.70 -27.37 26.22
C ALA A 55 13.14 -26.47 27.37
N PRO A 56 12.67 -27.00 28.53
CA PRO A 56 12.19 -26.14 29.61
C PRO A 56 13.25 -25.15 30.12
N ALA A 57 14.48 -25.61 30.33
CA ALA A 57 15.56 -24.74 30.80
C ALA A 57 15.99 -23.72 29.70
N ALA A 58 15.99 -24.14 28.42
CA ALA A 58 16.25 -23.26 27.35
C ALA A 58 15.18 -22.15 27.24
N HIS A 59 13.91 -22.49 27.37
CA HIS A 59 12.81 -21.52 27.39
C HIS A 59 12.95 -20.53 28.55
N THR A 60 13.24 -21.01 29.76
CA THR A 60 13.44 -20.13 30.93
C THR A 60 14.54 -19.09 30.69
N ALA A 61 15.67 -19.52 30.13
CA ALA A 61 16.77 -18.60 29.81
C ALA A 61 16.38 -17.56 28.74
N LEU A 62 15.63 -17.98 27.69
CA LEU A 62 15.15 -17.07 26.66
C LEU A 62 14.06 -16.12 27.18
N ASP A 63 13.17 -16.57 28.06
CA ASP A 63 12.16 -15.72 28.67
C ASP A 63 12.79 -14.58 29.48
N ALA A 64 13.87 -14.86 30.21
CA ALA A 64 14.62 -13.83 30.93
C ALA A 64 15.27 -12.80 30.00
N VAL A 65 15.68 -13.19 28.78
CA VAL A 65 16.17 -12.25 27.76
C VAL A 65 15.02 -11.42 27.20
N LEU A 66 13.92 -12.06 26.79
CA LEU A 66 12.80 -11.42 26.13
C LEU A 66 11.98 -10.50 27.05
N MET A 67 11.97 -10.78 28.36
CA MET A 67 11.39 -9.86 29.36
C MET A 67 12.13 -8.52 29.42
N ALA A 68 13.43 -8.53 29.26
CA ALA A 68 14.25 -7.32 29.31
C ALA A 68 14.42 -6.68 27.91
N GLU A 69 14.52 -7.48 26.87
CA GLU A 69 14.70 -7.08 25.47
C GLU A 69 13.71 -7.81 24.56
N PRO A 70 12.45 -7.38 24.49
CA PRO A 70 11.40 -8.06 23.70
C PRO A 70 11.71 -8.15 22.19
N SER A 71 12.59 -7.31 21.69
CA SER A 71 13.03 -7.27 20.28
C SER A 71 14.36 -7.99 20.03
N ASN A 72 14.90 -8.76 21.00
CA ASN A 72 16.17 -9.46 20.83
C ASN A 72 16.04 -10.57 19.77
N LEU A 73 16.64 -10.33 18.60
CA LEU A 73 16.52 -11.20 17.43
C LEU A 73 17.01 -12.62 17.66
N TYR A 74 18.14 -12.78 18.40
CA TYR A 74 18.64 -14.10 18.72
C TYR A 74 17.64 -14.89 19.58
N ALA A 75 17.09 -14.26 20.62
CA ALA A 75 16.14 -14.90 21.50
C ALA A 75 14.86 -15.31 20.79
N LEU A 76 14.33 -14.41 19.92
CA LEU A 76 13.13 -14.68 19.12
C LEU A 76 13.33 -15.88 18.19
N ILE A 77 14.46 -15.92 17.44
CA ILE A 77 14.73 -17.03 16.52
C ILE A 77 14.98 -18.33 17.27
N MET A 78 15.78 -18.31 18.35
CA MET A 78 16.05 -19.51 19.16
C MET A 78 14.77 -20.06 19.80
N ARG A 79 13.82 -19.19 20.20
CA ARG A 79 12.49 -19.63 20.68
C ARG A 79 11.73 -20.36 19.59
N GLY A 80 11.72 -19.82 18.37
CA GLY A 80 11.14 -20.49 17.20
C GLY A 80 11.81 -21.83 16.90
N ASP A 81 13.14 -21.90 16.94
CA ASP A 81 13.89 -23.14 16.71
C ASP A 81 13.54 -24.23 17.72
N LEU A 82 13.37 -23.89 19.02
CA LEU A 82 12.93 -24.84 20.05
C LEU A 82 11.54 -25.39 19.79
N LEU A 83 10.59 -24.52 19.42
CA LEU A 83 9.21 -24.92 19.11
C LEU A 83 9.14 -25.76 17.85
N ALA A 84 9.90 -25.42 16.81
CA ALA A 84 10.00 -26.22 15.60
C ALA A 84 10.55 -27.63 15.89
N LYS A 85 11.53 -27.74 16.78
CA LYS A 85 12.09 -29.02 17.25
C LYS A 85 11.09 -29.85 18.09
N ALA A 86 10.17 -29.17 18.76
CA ALA A 86 9.09 -29.80 19.53
C ALA A 86 7.88 -30.19 18.67
N ASP A 87 8.00 -30.13 17.33
CA ASP A 87 6.93 -30.41 16.36
C ASP A 87 5.71 -29.47 16.48
N ASP A 88 5.96 -28.22 16.91
CA ASP A 88 4.98 -27.14 16.89
C ASP A 88 5.38 -26.04 15.86
N PRO A 89 5.25 -26.33 14.56
CA PRO A 89 5.64 -25.38 13.51
C PRO A 89 4.78 -24.12 13.51
N ARG A 90 3.54 -24.19 13.98
CA ARG A 90 2.64 -23.02 14.05
C ARG A 90 3.13 -22.00 15.06
N ALA A 91 3.46 -22.45 16.28
CA ALA A 91 4.02 -21.58 17.30
C ALA A 91 5.40 -21.05 16.86
N ALA A 92 6.25 -21.91 16.28
CA ALA A 92 7.57 -21.52 15.78
C ALA A 92 7.49 -20.36 14.76
N VAL A 93 6.55 -20.42 13.80
CA VAL A 93 6.33 -19.38 12.79
C VAL A 93 6.03 -18.03 13.41
N SER A 94 5.23 -17.97 14.47
CA SER A 94 4.89 -16.71 15.15
C SER A 94 6.14 -16.02 15.71
N TRP A 95 7.08 -16.78 16.26
CA TRP A 95 8.34 -16.25 16.78
C TRP A 95 9.29 -15.82 15.67
N TYR A 96 9.37 -16.57 14.57
CA TYR A 96 10.15 -16.17 13.39
C TYR A 96 9.61 -14.90 12.76
N GLN A 97 8.27 -14.77 12.64
CA GLN A 97 7.64 -13.54 12.13
C GLN A 97 7.94 -12.32 13.01
N ALA A 98 7.91 -12.51 14.35
CA ALA A 98 8.31 -11.46 15.28
C ALA A 98 9.77 -11.01 15.03
N ALA A 99 10.71 -11.95 14.86
CA ALA A 99 12.10 -11.63 14.54
C ALA A 99 12.24 -10.90 13.20
N LEU A 100 11.59 -11.37 12.14
CA LEU A 100 11.62 -10.76 10.81
C LEU A 100 11.04 -9.34 10.80
N THR A 101 10.00 -9.09 11.59
CA THR A 101 9.40 -7.75 11.75
C THR A 101 10.34 -6.75 12.44
N GLN A 102 11.17 -7.22 13.37
CA GLN A 102 12.13 -6.37 14.10
C GLN A 102 13.45 -6.17 13.34
N ALA A 103 13.86 -7.13 12.50
CA ALA A 103 15.14 -7.11 11.82
C ALA A 103 15.46 -5.82 11.03
N PRO A 104 14.52 -5.20 10.28
CA PRO A 104 14.78 -3.95 9.56
C PRO A 104 15.14 -2.76 10.45
N ARG A 105 14.78 -2.81 11.74
CA ARG A 105 15.02 -1.73 12.72
C ARG A 105 16.37 -1.88 13.44
N ALA A 106 17.03 -3.00 13.30
CA ALA A 106 18.24 -3.34 14.07
C ALA A 106 19.56 -2.83 13.49
N GLY A 107 19.54 -2.10 12.37
CA GLY A 107 20.75 -1.58 11.72
C GLY A 107 21.62 -2.68 11.10
N ARG A 108 22.96 -2.57 11.24
CA ARG A 108 23.90 -3.55 10.65
C ARG A 108 23.92 -4.84 11.48
N LEU A 109 23.51 -5.95 10.86
CA LEU A 109 23.41 -7.25 11.51
C LEU A 109 24.70 -8.10 11.30
N PRO A 110 25.09 -8.91 12.32
CA PRO A 110 26.14 -9.91 12.19
C PRO A 110 25.79 -11.00 11.16
N ALA A 111 26.81 -11.62 10.56
CA ALA A 111 26.62 -12.61 9.50
C ALA A 111 25.87 -13.88 9.96
N ASP A 112 26.13 -14.33 11.18
CA ASP A 112 25.43 -15.47 11.81
C ASP A 112 23.93 -15.19 12.01
N LEU A 113 23.60 -13.98 12.48
CA LEU A 113 22.21 -13.56 12.65
C LEU A 113 21.48 -13.43 11.31
N ILE A 114 22.15 -12.92 10.27
CA ILE A 114 21.60 -12.91 8.91
C ILE A 114 21.28 -14.34 8.44
N ALA A 115 22.16 -15.30 8.70
CA ALA A 115 21.93 -16.70 8.36
C ALA A 115 20.73 -17.29 9.12
N MET A 116 20.59 -16.94 10.41
CA MET A 116 19.43 -17.34 11.21
C MET A 116 18.12 -16.74 10.68
N LEU A 117 18.11 -15.45 10.34
CA LEU A 117 16.94 -14.78 9.77
C LEU A 117 16.52 -15.40 8.43
N ARG A 118 17.46 -15.72 7.55
CA ARG A 118 17.15 -16.41 6.27
C ARG A 118 16.51 -17.78 6.50
N ARG A 119 16.96 -18.55 7.51
CA ARG A 119 16.32 -19.82 7.86
C ARG A 119 14.89 -19.60 8.41
N ALA A 120 14.71 -18.59 9.25
CA ALA A 120 13.41 -18.21 9.78
C ALA A 120 12.46 -17.78 8.65
N GLU A 121 12.91 -16.96 7.72
CA GLU A 121 12.16 -16.54 6.54
C GLU A 121 11.73 -17.74 5.68
N ALA A 122 12.64 -18.66 5.40
CA ALA A 122 12.32 -19.88 4.66
C ALA A 122 11.32 -20.79 5.42
N ALA A 123 11.36 -20.83 6.75
CA ALA A 123 10.40 -21.59 7.55
C ALA A 123 9.01 -20.94 7.50
N VAL A 124 8.90 -19.61 7.60
CA VAL A 124 7.66 -18.85 7.46
C VAL A 124 7.07 -19.07 6.08
N ALA A 125 7.88 -18.96 5.02
CA ALA A 125 7.43 -19.17 3.64
C ALA A 125 6.87 -20.59 3.41
N ARG A 126 7.56 -21.63 3.91
CA ARG A 126 7.07 -23.02 3.83
C ARG A 126 5.75 -23.21 4.55
N SER A 127 5.61 -22.63 5.75
CA SER A 127 4.36 -22.72 6.52
C SER A 127 3.21 -22.00 5.82
N GLY A 128 3.48 -20.81 5.24
CA GLY A 128 2.50 -20.08 4.43
C GLY A 128 2.03 -20.90 3.21
N ALA A 129 2.96 -21.49 2.46
CA ALA A 129 2.62 -22.35 1.31
C ALA A 129 1.81 -23.59 1.74
N ALA A 130 2.14 -24.21 2.88
CA ALA A 130 1.40 -25.35 3.39
C ALA A 130 -0.04 -24.97 3.81
N PHE A 131 -0.19 -23.81 4.46
CA PHE A 131 -1.49 -23.27 4.83
C PHE A 131 -2.34 -22.96 3.59
N GLU A 132 -1.77 -22.31 2.59
CA GLU A 132 -2.45 -22.03 1.32
C GLU A 132 -2.90 -23.31 0.62
N ALA A 133 -2.02 -24.28 0.50
CA ALA A 133 -2.37 -25.58 -0.09
C ALA A 133 -3.49 -26.29 0.70
N HIS A 134 -3.53 -26.14 2.02
CA HIS A 134 -4.61 -26.66 2.85
C HIS A 134 -5.94 -25.96 2.53
N LEU A 135 -5.94 -24.62 2.46
CA LEU A 135 -7.12 -23.83 2.12
C LEU A 135 -7.68 -24.22 0.75
N HIS A 136 -6.84 -24.26 -0.27
CA HIS A 136 -7.25 -24.64 -1.63
C HIS A 136 -7.86 -26.03 -1.70
N ARG A 137 -7.27 -27.02 -1.03
CA ARG A 137 -7.84 -28.38 -0.96
C ARG A 137 -9.20 -28.36 -0.28
N HIS A 138 -9.31 -27.71 0.87
CA HIS A 138 -10.57 -27.68 1.62
C HIS A 138 -11.70 -26.99 0.86
N LEU A 139 -11.39 -25.89 0.16
CA LEU A 139 -12.35 -25.21 -0.72
C LEU A 139 -12.79 -26.12 -1.87
N ALA A 140 -11.84 -26.79 -2.51
CA ALA A 140 -12.14 -27.73 -3.61
C ALA A 140 -13.00 -28.93 -3.13
N ASP A 141 -12.66 -29.51 -1.98
CA ASP A 141 -13.42 -30.61 -1.36
C ASP A 141 -14.85 -30.17 -0.98
N SER A 142 -15.02 -28.87 -0.69
CA SER A 142 -16.33 -28.24 -0.41
C SER A 142 -17.07 -27.80 -1.68
N GLY A 143 -16.52 -28.05 -2.87
CA GLY A 143 -17.10 -27.64 -4.15
C GLY A 143 -17.01 -26.14 -4.43
N VAL A 144 -16.13 -25.40 -3.74
CA VAL A 144 -15.94 -23.96 -3.90
C VAL A 144 -14.78 -23.68 -4.85
N VAL A 145 -15.09 -23.04 -6.00
CA VAL A 145 -14.10 -22.51 -6.95
C VAL A 145 -13.99 -21.01 -6.71
N PRO A 146 -12.86 -20.47 -6.22
CA PRO A 146 -12.75 -19.06 -5.84
C PRO A 146 -13.13 -18.05 -6.94
N THR A 147 -12.77 -18.35 -8.20
CA THR A 147 -13.11 -17.50 -9.35
C THR A 147 -14.61 -17.43 -9.63
N ASP A 148 -15.36 -18.49 -9.33
CA ASP A 148 -16.82 -18.54 -9.53
C ASP A 148 -17.56 -17.74 -8.46
N VAL A 149 -16.97 -17.61 -7.25
CA VAL A 149 -17.49 -16.76 -6.18
C VAL A 149 -17.30 -15.28 -6.53
N GLY A 150 -16.20 -14.94 -7.20
CA GLY A 150 -15.91 -13.61 -7.71
C GLY A 150 -14.65 -12.93 -7.14
N ALA A 151 -14.34 -11.77 -7.69
CA ALA A 151 -13.09 -11.03 -7.41
C ALA A 151 -12.86 -10.73 -5.92
N ARG A 152 -13.91 -10.35 -5.18
CA ARG A 152 -13.82 -10.06 -3.74
C ARG A 152 -13.34 -11.24 -2.91
N PHE A 153 -13.81 -12.44 -3.23
CA PHE A 153 -13.40 -13.65 -2.52
C PHE A 153 -11.97 -14.04 -2.89
N THR A 154 -11.62 -13.92 -4.15
CA THR A 154 -10.25 -14.16 -4.64
C THR A 154 -9.26 -13.21 -3.96
N GLU A 155 -9.57 -11.91 -3.91
CA GLU A 155 -8.74 -10.92 -3.21
C GLU A 155 -8.61 -11.22 -1.71
N ALA A 156 -9.68 -11.65 -1.05
CA ALA A 156 -9.64 -12.04 0.37
C ALA A 156 -8.67 -13.21 0.60
N LEU A 157 -8.58 -14.17 -0.30
CA LEU A 157 -7.61 -15.27 -0.23
C LEU A 157 -6.17 -14.78 -0.46
N GLU A 158 -5.96 -13.82 -1.38
CA GLU A 158 -4.65 -13.20 -1.61
C GLU A 158 -4.16 -12.44 -0.36
N ILE A 159 -5.06 -11.68 0.28
CA ILE A 159 -4.76 -10.95 1.53
C ILE A 159 -4.47 -11.94 2.66
N LEU A 160 -5.29 -12.99 2.82
CA LEU A 160 -5.12 -14.00 3.85
C LEU A 160 -3.80 -14.77 3.67
N GLY A 161 -3.41 -15.02 2.42
CA GLY A 161 -2.13 -15.63 2.06
C GLY A 161 -0.92 -14.68 2.14
N GLY A 162 -1.12 -13.41 2.46
CA GLY A 162 -0.06 -12.39 2.55
C GLY A 162 0.52 -11.98 1.19
N ARG A 163 -0.15 -12.29 0.07
CA ARG A 163 0.27 -11.90 -1.29
C ARG A 163 -0.24 -10.53 -1.70
N ALA A 164 -1.31 -10.05 -1.07
CA ALA A 164 -1.84 -8.71 -1.26
C ALA A 164 -1.97 -7.99 0.08
N PRO A 165 -1.68 -6.69 0.17
CA PRO A 165 -1.96 -5.89 1.36
C PRO A 165 -3.46 -5.57 1.47
N VAL A 166 -3.92 -5.29 2.69
CA VAL A 166 -5.23 -4.66 2.88
C VAL A 166 -5.17 -3.23 2.35
N GLN A 167 -6.05 -2.89 1.43
CA GLN A 167 -6.16 -1.55 0.86
C GLN A 167 -7.31 -0.79 1.52
N LEU A 168 -7.02 0.42 1.98
CA LEU A 168 -7.99 1.31 2.62
C LEU A 168 -7.89 2.71 2.02
N GLN A 169 -8.97 3.48 2.15
CA GLN A 169 -8.95 4.91 1.86
C GLN A 169 -7.95 5.62 2.77
N GLN A 170 -7.04 6.40 2.19
CA GLN A 170 -6.04 7.21 2.89
C GLN A 170 -5.99 8.63 2.29
N PRO A 171 -7.10 9.40 2.36
CA PRO A 171 -7.13 10.75 1.82
C PRO A 171 -6.09 11.63 2.52
N THR A 172 -5.39 12.45 1.76
CA THR A 172 -4.30 13.27 2.28
C THR A 172 -4.75 14.56 2.97
N SER A 173 -6.02 14.95 2.82
CA SER A 173 -6.57 16.22 3.34
C SER A 173 -7.78 16.05 4.23
N PHE A 174 -8.81 15.35 3.77
CA PHE A 174 -10.07 15.22 4.49
C PHE A 174 -10.65 13.82 4.36
N TYR A 175 -10.97 13.21 5.49
CA TYR A 175 -11.60 11.89 5.58
C TYR A 175 -13.03 12.01 6.11
N TYR A 176 -14.01 11.56 5.34
CA TYR A 176 -15.40 11.43 5.73
C TYR A 176 -15.67 9.98 6.12
N PRO A 177 -16.11 9.71 7.36
CA PRO A 177 -16.27 8.33 7.85
C PRO A 177 -17.47 7.61 7.25
N GLY A 178 -17.45 6.28 7.26
CA GLY A 178 -18.58 5.43 6.89
C GLY A 178 -18.78 5.19 5.40
N LEU A 179 -17.98 5.78 4.53
CA LEU A 179 -18.07 5.56 3.09
C LEU A 179 -17.53 4.17 2.70
N ALA A 180 -18.09 3.59 1.63
CA ALA A 180 -17.69 2.26 1.18
C ALA A 180 -16.21 2.20 0.75
N GLN A 181 -15.49 1.19 1.23
CA GLN A 181 -14.10 0.91 0.85
C GLN A 181 -14.09 0.13 -0.48
N ARG A 182 -14.19 0.85 -1.60
CA ARG A 182 -14.23 0.27 -2.96
C ARG A 182 -13.25 0.98 -3.87
N ALA A 183 -12.39 0.20 -4.53
CA ALA A 183 -11.42 0.73 -5.48
C ALA A 183 -12.10 1.28 -6.75
N PHE A 184 -12.94 0.46 -7.39
CA PHE A 184 -13.68 0.85 -8.60
C PHE A 184 -15.18 0.72 -8.42
N PHE A 185 -15.91 1.58 -9.13
CA PHE A 185 -17.38 1.58 -9.22
C PHE A 185 -17.80 1.11 -10.61
N GLY A 186 -18.92 0.35 -10.67
CA GLY A 186 -19.47 -0.16 -11.91
C GLY A 186 -20.04 0.97 -12.77
N ARG A 187 -19.84 0.90 -14.08
CA ARG A 187 -20.38 1.88 -15.02
C ARG A 187 -21.91 1.88 -15.05
N ASP A 188 -22.50 0.75 -14.83
CA ASP A 188 -23.95 0.50 -14.74
C ASP A 188 -24.61 1.07 -13.48
N GLU A 189 -23.81 1.44 -12.48
CA GLU A 189 -24.30 2.17 -11.29
C GLU A 189 -24.65 3.64 -11.60
N PHE A 190 -24.26 4.16 -12.78
CA PHE A 190 -24.41 5.57 -13.15
C PHE A 190 -25.11 5.72 -14.49
N ALA A 191 -26.37 6.15 -14.48
CA ALA A 191 -27.22 6.27 -15.68
C ALA A 191 -26.65 7.22 -16.76
N TRP A 192 -25.83 8.20 -16.37
CA TRP A 192 -25.21 9.18 -17.28
C TRP A 192 -24.02 8.63 -18.07
N VAL A 193 -23.42 7.52 -17.64
CA VAL A 193 -22.17 6.99 -18.25
C VAL A 193 -22.35 6.61 -19.70
N ALA A 194 -23.41 5.89 -20.04
CA ALA A 194 -23.66 5.47 -21.41
C ALA A 194 -23.76 6.66 -22.41
N GLY A 195 -24.40 7.75 -21.97
CA GLY A 195 -24.51 8.97 -22.78
C GLY A 195 -23.16 9.64 -23.00
N LEU A 196 -22.32 9.68 -21.97
CA LEU A 196 -21.00 10.28 -22.06
C LEU A 196 -20.04 9.41 -22.91
N GLU A 197 -20.08 8.09 -22.78
CA GLU A 197 -19.31 7.17 -23.63
C GLU A 197 -19.74 7.28 -25.11
N ALA A 198 -21.03 7.46 -25.40
CA ALA A 198 -21.53 7.68 -26.76
C ALA A 198 -21.03 9.00 -27.38
N ALA A 199 -20.70 10.00 -26.56
CA ALA A 199 -20.15 11.28 -27.02
C ALA A 199 -18.65 11.24 -27.35
N VAL A 200 -17.96 10.15 -27.08
CA VAL A 200 -16.50 10.01 -27.30
C VAL A 200 -16.05 10.42 -28.69
N PRO A 201 -16.72 10.05 -29.80
CA PRO A 201 -16.28 10.49 -31.13
C PRO A 201 -16.24 12.03 -31.25
N ALA A 202 -17.30 12.74 -30.84
CA ALA A 202 -17.36 14.19 -30.90
C ALA A 202 -16.34 14.88 -29.99
N ILE A 203 -16.09 14.31 -28.78
CA ILE A 203 -15.06 14.79 -27.85
C ILE A 203 -13.66 14.61 -28.46
N ARG A 204 -13.42 13.51 -29.15
CA ARG A 204 -12.13 13.26 -29.84
C ARG A 204 -11.89 14.24 -31.00
N ASP A 205 -12.91 14.53 -31.77
CA ASP A 205 -12.80 15.52 -32.88
C ASP A 205 -12.36 16.90 -32.33
N GLU A 206 -12.92 17.34 -31.20
CA GLU A 206 -12.48 18.55 -30.50
C GLU A 206 -11.05 18.46 -29.98
N LEU A 207 -10.66 17.29 -29.45
CA LEU A 207 -9.34 17.05 -28.88
C LEU A 207 -8.24 17.01 -29.95
N GLU A 208 -8.49 16.48 -31.14
CA GLU A 208 -7.51 16.42 -32.24
C GLU A 208 -7.00 17.80 -32.61
N VAL A 209 -7.89 18.81 -32.62
CA VAL A 209 -7.52 20.19 -32.84
C VAL A 209 -6.60 20.75 -31.75
N LEU A 210 -6.80 20.30 -30.51
CA LEU A 210 -5.96 20.70 -29.38
C LEU A 210 -4.55 20.11 -29.49
N LEU A 211 -4.46 18.81 -29.81
CA LEU A 211 -3.18 18.08 -29.81
C LEU A 211 -2.24 18.50 -30.95
N ALA A 212 -2.73 19.25 -31.94
CA ALA A 212 -1.90 19.85 -32.94
C ALA A 212 -1.01 21.00 -32.40
N ASP A 213 -1.29 21.50 -31.17
CA ASP A 213 -0.54 22.57 -30.49
C ASP A 213 -0.15 22.17 -29.07
N ASP A 214 1.02 21.60 -28.92
CA ASP A 214 1.55 21.16 -27.60
C ASP A 214 1.83 22.32 -26.62
N THR A 215 1.86 23.58 -27.12
CA THR A 215 2.18 24.76 -26.29
C THR A 215 1.07 25.11 -25.29
N VAL A 216 -0.12 24.57 -25.47
CA VAL A 216 -1.29 24.81 -24.58
C VAL A 216 -1.36 23.90 -23.38
N LEU A 217 -0.52 22.85 -23.34
CA LEU A 217 -0.46 21.89 -22.24
C LEU A 217 0.44 22.42 -21.12
N THR A 218 0.04 22.21 -19.89
CA THR A 218 0.84 22.54 -18.70
C THR A 218 1.17 21.28 -17.90
N PRO A 219 2.35 21.19 -17.25
CA PRO A 219 2.61 20.08 -16.36
C PRO A 219 1.47 19.89 -15.36
N TYR A 220 1.08 18.62 -15.13
CA TYR A 220 -0.03 18.31 -14.24
C TYR A 220 0.31 18.64 -12.78
N VAL A 221 1.52 18.25 -12.33
CA VAL A 221 2.03 18.55 -11.00
C VAL A 221 2.92 19.78 -11.06
N VAL A 222 2.52 20.84 -10.38
CA VAL A 222 3.28 22.09 -10.28
C VAL A 222 3.54 22.42 -8.81
N ALA A 223 4.67 23.06 -8.51
CA ALA A 223 4.95 23.56 -7.17
C ALA A 223 4.04 24.77 -6.84
N GLU A 224 3.42 24.76 -5.69
CA GLU A 224 2.73 25.93 -5.16
C GLU A 224 3.77 26.94 -4.63
N GLN A 225 3.55 28.24 -4.84
CA GLN A 225 4.53 29.27 -4.47
C GLN A 225 4.57 29.54 -2.95
N ASP A 226 3.48 29.25 -2.25
CA ASP A 226 3.26 29.54 -0.83
C ASP A 226 3.54 28.34 0.09
N ARG A 227 3.95 27.21 -0.45
CA ARG A 227 4.19 25.96 0.28
C ARG A 227 5.47 25.25 -0.14
N PRO A 228 6.07 24.47 0.77
CA PRO A 228 7.16 23.59 0.39
C PRO A 228 6.73 22.64 -0.74
N ALA A 229 7.53 22.55 -1.79
CA ALA A 229 7.26 21.63 -2.90
C ALA A 229 7.21 20.18 -2.38
N LYS A 230 6.13 19.47 -2.70
CA LYS A 230 6.06 18.03 -2.45
C LYS A 230 7.09 17.30 -3.32
N ARG A 231 7.69 16.25 -2.79
CA ARG A 231 8.54 15.37 -3.60
C ARG A 231 7.64 14.50 -4.48
N HIS A 232 7.60 14.83 -5.76
CA HIS A 232 6.88 14.05 -6.77
C HIS A 232 7.80 13.79 -7.97
N ALA A 233 7.80 12.54 -8.47
CA ALA A 233 8.70 12.14 -9.58
C ALA A 233 8.43 12.90 -10.89
N LEU A 234 7.19 13.38 -11.06
CA LEU A 234 6.75 14.15 -12.24
C LEU A 234 6.47 15.62 -11.90
N LEU A 235 7.11 16.19 -10.88
CA LEU A 235 6.99 17.61 -10.55
C LEU A 235 7.52 18.49 -11.71
N ALA A 236 6.69 19.35 -12.23
CA ALA A 236 6.98 20.22 -13.39
C ALA A 236 7.43 19.43 -14.65
N ASP A 237 7.07 18.16 -14.76
CA ASP A 237 7.47 17.29 -15.86
C ASP A 237 6.38 17.27 -16.96
N PRO A 238 6.69 17.67 -18.20
CA PRO A 238 5.73 17.70 -19.31
C PRO A 238 5.30 16.30 -19.78
N ARG A 239 5.94 15.22 -19.30
CA ARG A 239 5.50 13.85 -19.60
C ARG A 239 4.12 13.54 -19.04
N TRP A 240 3.72 14.23 -17.96
CA TRP A 240 2.35 14.23 -17.47
C TRP A 240 1.83 15.66 -17.46
N SER A 241 0.95 15.97 -18.39
CA SER A 241 0.42 17.31 -18.62
C SER A 241 -1.10 17.36 -18.56
N ALA A 242 -1.64 18.55 -18.38
CA ALA A 242 -3.06 18.81 -18.31
C ALA A 242 -3.48 19.98 -19.22
N PHE A 243 -4.72 19.88 -19.73
CA PHE A 243 -5.45 20.99 -20.32
C PHE A 243 -6.76 21.16 -19.56
N HIS A 244 -6.85 22.20 -18.76
CA HIS A 244 -7.99 22.43 -17.88
C HIS A 244 -9.16 23.07 -18.62
N LEU A 245 -10.35 22.47 -18.51
CA LEU A 245 -11.64 23.08 -18.83
C LEU A 245 -12.21 23.82 -17.63
N TYR A 246 -12.08 23.22 -16.44
CA TYR A 246 -12.37 23.84 -15.13
C TYR A 246 -11.15 23.69 -14.22
N ARG A 247 -10.88 24.76 -13.47
CA ARG A 247 -9.82 24.78 -12.47
C ARG A 247 -10.25 25.60 -11.25
N GLY A 248 -10.08 25.07 -10.06
CA GLY A 248 -10.49 25.75 -8.81
C GLY A 248 -11.97 26.13 -8.78
N GLY A 249 -12.85 25.28 -9.32
CA GLY A 249 -14.29 25.54 -9.41
C GLY A 249 -14.73 26.49 -10.51
N LEU A 250 -13.81 27.08 -11.27
CA LEU A 250 -14.10 28.09 -12.28
C LEU A 250 -13.82 27.59 -13.71
N PRO A 251 -14.68 27.92 -14.68
CA PRO A 251 -14.43 27.61 -16.08
C PRO A 251 -13.24 28.41 -16.60
N VAL A 252 -12.31 27.73 -17.27
CA VAL A 252 -11.27 28.39 -18.09
C VAL A 252 -11.93 28.80 -19.41
N ARG A 253 -12.55 29.98 -19.45
CA ARG A 253 -13.49 30.41 -20.49
C ARG A 253 -12.96 30.19 -21.92
N LYS A 254 -11.68 30.54 -22.19
CA LYS A 254 -11.04 30.34 -23.49
C LYS A 254 -10.92 28.87 -23.89
N ASN A 255 -10.78 27.98 -22.91
CA ASN A 255 -10.67 26.55 -23.13
C ASN A 255 -12.05 25.92 -23.33
N VAL A 256 -13.01 26.23 -22.44
CA VAL A 256 -14.40 25.74 -22.51
C VAL A 256 -15.05 26.08 -23.87
N ALA A 257 -14.79 27.30 -24.40
CA ALA A 257 -15.32 27.73 -25.71
C ALA A 257 -14.84 26.84 -26.89
N ARG A 258 -13.76 26.13 -26.74
CA ARG A 258 -13.19 25.24 -27.78
C ARG A 258 -13.76 23.81 -27.72
N PHE A 259 -14.52 23.45 -26.64
CA PHE A 259 -14.99 22.11 -26.35
C PHE A 259 -16.51 22.06 -26.09
N PRO A 260 -17.36 22.58 -27.01
CA PRO A 260 -18.80 22.63 -26.80
C PRO A 260 -19.46 21.24 -26.72
N ALA A 261 -18.99 20.24 -27.49
CA ALA A 261 -19.51 18.88 -27.44
C ALA A 261 -19.15 18.21 -26.12
N THR A 262 -17.91 18.38 -25.64
CA THR A 262 -17.45 17.90 -24.33
C THR A 262 -18.30 18.49 -23.20
N MET A 263 -18.57 19.80 -23.24
CA MET A 263 -19.37 20.47 -22.23
C MET A 263 -20.84 20.05 -22.27
N ALA A 264 -21.41 19.86 -23.45
CA ALA A 264 -22.76 19.33 -23.60
C ALA A 264 -22.89 17.89 -23.05
N ALA A 265 -21.88 17.04 -23.28
CA ALA A 265 -21.85 15.67 -22.76
C ALA A 265 -21.75 15.62 -21.22
N LEU A 266 -21.06 16.59 -20.61
CA LEU A 266 -20.91 16.67 -19.14
C LEU A 266 -22.10 17.33 -18.45
N ALA A 267 -23.05 17.93 -19.15
CA ALA A 267 -24.14 18.75 -18.56
C ALA A 267 -25.03 17.99 -17.55
N ASN A 268 -25.19 16.67 -17.71
CA ASN A 268 -26.02 15.84 -16.84
C ASN A 268 -25.20 14.99 -15.85
N VAL A 269 -23.90 15.20 -15.77
CA VAL A 269 -23.03 14.49 -14.83
C VAL A 269 -23.11 15.17 -13.45
N PRO A 270 -23.21 14.44 -12.34
CA PRO A 270 -23.31 15.02 -10.99
C PRO A 270 -21.96 15.52 -10.46
N ILE A 271 -21.37 16.47 -11.21
CA ILE A 271 -20.10 17.10 -10.85
C ILE A 271 -20.33 18.02 -9.64
N PRO A 272 -19.47 17.97 -8.61
CA PRO A 272 -19.54 18.90 -7.48
C PRO A 272 -19.39 20.36 -7.92
N HIS A 273 -20.09 21.27 -7.23
CA HIS A 273 -19.92 22.70 -7.35
C HIS A 273 -19.58 23.28 -5.99
N VAL A 274 -18.30 23.58 -5.76
CA VAL A 274 -17.75 24.11 -4.51
C VAL A 274 -16.84 25.30 -4.86
N ALA A 275 -17.16 26.47 -4.33
CA ALA A 275 -16.40 27.69 -4.66
C ALA A 275 -14.91 27.53 -4.33
N GLY A 276 -14.05 27.87 -5.26
CA GLY A 276 -12.59 27.77 -5.11
C GLY A 276 -12.01 26.36 -5.22
N ARG A 277 -12.84 25.33 -5.51
CA ARG A 277 -12.40 23.91 -5.54
C ARG A 277 -12.95 23.13 -6.73
N SER A 278 -14.25 22.96 -6.82
CA SER A 278 -14.93 22.13 -7.79
C SER A 278 -15.94 22.93 -8.61
N PRO A 279 -16.09 22.66 -9.93
CA PRO A 279 -15.63 21.51 -10.70
C PRO A 279 -14.12 21.46 -10.97
N MET A 280 -13.60 20.23 -11.06
CA MET A 280 -12.34 19.91 -11.71
C MET A 280 -12.64 19.08 -12.96
N VAL A 281 -12.30 19.64 -14.14
CA VAL A 281 -12.48 18.97 -15.44
C VAL A 281 -11.27 19.31 -16.33
N LEU A 282 -10.60 18.28 -16.85
CA LEU A 282 -9.41 18.48 -17.67
C LEU A 282 -9.15 17.30 -18.61
N PHE A 283 -8.37 17.51 -19.64
CA PHE A 283 -7.71 16.43 -20.37
C PHE A 283 -6.35 16.14 -19.72
N SER A 284 -6.18 14.92 -19.22
CA SER A 284 -4.91 14.42 -18.71
C SER A 284 -4.15 13.73 -19.83
N VAL A 285 -2.95 14.21 -20.10
CA VAL A 285 -2.09 13.78 -21.19
C VAL A 285 -0.86 13.10 -20.63
N LEU A 286 -0.66 11.82 -20.94
CA LEU A 286 0.46 11.02 -20.48
C LEU A 286 1.29 10.56 -21.67
N ARG A 287 2.55 11.00 -21.73
CA ARG A 287 3.48 10.71 -22.82
C ARG A 287 3.91 9.24 -22.82
N PRO A 288 4.43 8.71 -23.94
CA PRO A 288 4.97 7.34 -24.03
C PRO A 288 5.98 7.02 -22.92
N GLY A 289 5.96 5.77 -22.43
CA GLY A 289 6.90 5.27 -21.42
C GLY A 289 6.80 5.96 -20.05
N THR A 290 5.68 6.62 -19.74
CA THR A 290 5.52 7.36 -18.48
C THR A 290 4.72 6.56 -17.46
N HIS A 291 5.22 6.53 -16.21
CA HIS A 291 4.57 5.97 -15.04
C HIS A 291 4.26 7.08 -14.04
N ILE A 292 3.00 7.23 -13.67
CA ILE A 292 2.55 8.02 -12.53
C ILE A 292 2.69 7.12 -11.31
N PRO A 293 3.61 7.42 -10.36
CA PRO A 293 3.90 6.52 -9.24
C PRO A 293 2.73 6.42 -8.26
N PRO A 294 2.73 5.42 -7.34
CA PRO A 294 1.70 5.25 -6.33
C PRO A 294 1.49 6.51 -5.50
N HIS A 295 0.22 6.94 -5.38
CA HIS A 295 -0.18 8.12 -4.62
C HIS A 295 -1.64 8.00 -4.14
N HIS A 296 -2.09 8.95 -3.33
CA HIS A 296 -3.43 9.01 -2.76
C HIS A 296 -4.08 10.36 -3.06
N GLY A 297 -5.38 10.36 -3.33
CA GLY A 297 -6.17 11.57 -3.48
C GLY A 297 -6.38 12.32 -2.16
N MET A 298 -6.99 13.50 -2.25
CA MET A 298 -7.10 14.42 -1.12
C MET A 298 -8.33 14.19 -0.25
N ILE A 299 -9.46 13.80 -0.85
CA ILE A 299 -10.75 13.69 -0.15
C ILE A 299 -11.51 12.46 -0.61
N ASN A 300 -12.12 11.72 0.31
CA ASN A 300 -12.87 10.51 -0.02
C ASN A 300 -14.36 10.76 -0.31
N THR A 301 -14.81 12.01 -0.40
CA THR A 301 -16.21 12.38 -0.66
C THR A 301 -16.55 12.48 -2.14
N ARG A 302 -15.58 12.27 -3.02
CA ARG A 302 -15.73 12.26 -4.48
C ARG A 302 -15.18 10.96 -5.07
N LEU A 303 -15.54 10.71 -6.32
CA LEU A 303 -14.88 9.73 -7.18
C LEU A 303 -14.24 10.45 -8.36
N ILE A 304 -13.13 9.91 -8.83
CA ILE A 304 -12.50 10.36 -10.08
C ILE A 304 -13.01 9.50 -11.23
N CYS A 305 -13.32 10.17 -12.32
CA CYS A 305 -13.77 9.58 -13.57
C CYS A 305 -12.71 9.79 -14.65
N HIS A 306 -12.26 8.72 -15.28
CA HIS A 306 -11.44 8.74 -16.47
C HIS A 306 -12.28 8.26 -17.66
N LEU A 307 -12.55 9.13 -18.62
CA LEU A 307 -13.04 8.73 -19.94
C LEU A 307 -11.86 8.67 -20.90
N PRO A 308 -11.37 7.46 -21.23
CA PRO A 308 -10.22 7.30 -22.12
C PRO A 308 -10.58 7.68 -23.57
N LEU A 309 -9.86 8.63 -24.16
CA LEU A 309 -10.12 9.14 -25.50
C LEU A 309 -9.10 8.61 -26.52
N ILE A 310 -7.82 8.74 -26.21
CA ILE A 310 -6.71 8.21 -27.01
C ILE A 310 -5.91 7.30 -26.08
N VAL A 311 -5.81 6.02 -26.43
CA VAL A 311 -5.17 5.01 -25.57
C VAL A 311 -4.37 4.04 -26.42
N PRO A 312 -3.04 4.13 -26.42
CA PRO A 312 -2.20 3.10 -27.01
C PRO A 312 -2.23 1.80 -26.20
N PRO A 313 -1.83 0.66 -26.78
CA PRO A 313 -1.64 -0.57 -26.03
C PRO A 313 -0.66 -0.38 -24.86
N GLY A 314 -0.86 -1.13 -23.77
CA GLY A 314 0.02 -1.04 -22.59
C GLY A 314 -0.35 0.06 -21.59
N CYS A 315 -1.53 0.68 -21.73
CA CYS A 315 -2.04 1.62 -20.73
C CYS A 315 -2.80 0.89 -19.63
N HIS A 316 -2.44 1.16 -18.36
CA HIS A 316 -3.05 0.55 -17.18
C HIS A 316 -3.35 1.60 -16.11
N LEU A 317 -4.33 1.29 -15.27
CA LEU A 317 -4.63 1.98 -14.01
C LEU A 317 -4.76 0.93 -12.92
N ARG A 318 -4.02 1.09 -11.83
CA ARG A 318 -4.19 0.29 -10.60
C ARG A 318 -4.80 1.18 -9.51
N VAL A 319 -5.79 0.66 -8.82
CA VAL A 319 -6.36 1.25 -7.61
C VAL A 319 -6.46 0.16 -6.55
N GLY A 320 -5.78 0.34 -5.44
CA GLY A 320 -5.60 -0.73 -4.47
C GLY A 320 -4.91 -1.95 -5.11
N ASN A 321 -5.53 -3.11 -4.97
CA ASN A 321 -5.03 -4.37 -5.56
C ASN A 321 -5.59 -4.65 -6.97
N ASP A 322 -6.51 -3.82 -7.48
CA ASP A 322 -7.16 -4.03 -8.78
C ASP A 322 -6.44 -3.23 -9.88
N LYS A 323 -5.75 -3.93 -10.78
CA LYS A 323 -5.08 -3.37 -11.96
C LYS A 323 -5.91 -3.64 -13.20
N ARG A 324 -6.34 -2.57 -13.86
CA ARG A 324 -7.18 -2.62 -15.07
C ARG A 324 -6.45 -2.10 -16.30
N VAL A 325 -6.72 -2.71 -17.45
CA VAL A 325 -6.37 -2.17 -18.76
C VAL A 325 -7.25 -0.95 -19.02
N VAL A 326 -6.66 0.12 -19.53
CA VAL A 326 -7.40 1.30 -19.96
C VAL A 326 -7.87 1.08 -21.40
N GLU A 327 -9.19 1.02 -21.62
CA GLU A 327 -9.81 0.77 -22.93
C GLU A 327 -10.37 2.07 -23.51
N PRO A 328 -10.13 2.38 -24.82
CA PRO A 328 -10.69 3.58 -25.42
C PRO A 328 -12.22 3.63 -25.31
N GLY A 329 -12.75 4.78 -24.93
CA GLY A 329 -14.20 5.01 -24.81
C GLY A 329 -14.89 4.32 -23.64
N ARG A 330 -14.16 3.61 -22.78
CA ARG A 330 -14.72 2.87 -21.64
C ARG A 330 -14.36 3.53 -20.32
N MET A 331 -15.36 4.12 -19.68
CA MET A 331 -15.21 4.87 -18.43
C MET A 331 -14.60 4.03 -17.30
N LEU A 332 -13.65 4.60 -16.58
CA LEU A 332 -13.19 4.11 -15.28
C LEU A 332 -13.63 5.11 -14.20
N ILE A 333 -14.31 4.63 -13.18
CA ILE A 333 -14.79 5.40 -12.02
C ILE A 333 -14.18 4.78 -10.78
N PHE A 334 -13.42 5.55 -10.02
CA PHE A 334 -12.64 4.99 -8.92
C PHE A 334 -12.45 5.98 -7.76
N ASP A 335 -12.12 5.41 -6.62
CA ASP A 335 -11.76 6.15 -5.41
C ASP A 335 -10.26 6.42 -5.41
N ASP A 336 -9.88 7.65 -5.71
CA ASP A 336 -8.48 8.09 -5.76
C ASP A 336 -7.82 8.16 -4.38
N THR A 337 -8.59 8.07 -3.29
CA THR A 337 -8.05 8.04 -1.94
C THR A 337 -7.51 6.67 -1.52
N MET A 338 -7.79 5.61 -2.28
CA MET A 338 -6.99 4.40 -2.26
C MET A 338 -5.68 4.63 -3.03
N GLU A 339 -4.62 3.95 -2.63
CA GLU A 339 -3.36 4.02 -3.37
C GLU A 339 -3.58 3.64 -4.83
N HIS A 340 -3.21 4.56 -5.74
CA HIS A 340 -3.38 4.34 -7.16
C HIS A 340 -2.19 4.83 -7.97
N GLU A 341 -2.01 4.23 -9.15
CA GLU A 341 -0.93 4.54 -10.08
C GLU A 341 -1.35 4.23 -11.51
N ALA A 342 -0.72 4.88 -12.49
CA ALA A 342 -1.09 4.73 -13.89
C ALA A 342 0.13 4.66 -14.80
N TRP A 343 0.02 3.86 -15.87
CA TRP A 343 1.08 3.67 -16.85
C TRP A 343 0.60 3.96 -18.26
N ASN A 344 1.51 4.49 -19.05
CA ASN A 344 1.49 4.46 -20.51
C ASN A 344 2.77 3.78 -20.98
N GLU A 345 2.74 2.45 -21.13
CA GLU A 345 3.86 1.65 -21.63
C GLU A 345 3.86 1.56 -23.17
N GLY A 346 2.91 2.25 -23.82
CA GLY A 346 2.81 2.33 -25.28
C GLY A 346 3.83 3.27 -25.91
N ASP A 347 3.78 3.35 -27.22
CA ASP A 347 4.68 4.17 -28.09
C ASP A 347 4.09 5.53 -28.47
N SER A 348 2.85 5.80 -28.11
CA SER A 348 2.15 7.06 -28.38
C SER A 348 1.49 7.64 -27.14
N THR A 349 1.00 8.87 -27.26
CA THR A 349 0.42 9.62 -26.13
C THR A 349 -0.94 9.06 -25.72
N ARG A 350 -1.17 8.87 -24.40
CA ARG A 350 -2.48 8.60 -23.82
C ARG A 350 -3.18 9.89 -23.44
N VAL A 351 -4.46 10.02 -23.77
CA VAL A 351 -5.31 11.14 -23.34
C VAL A 351 -6.60 10.63 -22.73
N VAL A 352 -6.93 11.11 -21.54
CA VAL A 352 -8.20 10.85 -20.86
C VAL A 352 -8.89 12.16 -20.50
N LEU A 353 -10.20 12.24 -20.66
CA LEU A 353 -10.99 13.29 -20.00
C LEU A 353 -11.15 12.87 -18.54
N LEU A 354 -10.59 13.69 -17.65
CA LEU A 354 -10.60 13.48 -16.20
C LEU A 354 -11.54 14.50 -15.58
N PHE A 355 -12.45 14.01 -14.72
CA PHE A 355 -13.33 14.84 -13.94
C PHE A 355 -13.73 14.13 -12.64
N GLU A 356 -14.36 14.86 -11.75
CA GLU A 356 -14.82 14.35 -10.45
C GLU A 356 -16.34 14.32 -10.37
N ILE A 357 -16.88 13.42 -9.55
CA ILE A 357 -18.31 13.36 -9.22
C ILE A 357 -18.48 13.21 -7.71
N TRP A 358 -19.64 13.63 -7.18
CA TRP A 358 -20.03 13.22 -5.83
C TRP A 358 -20.10 11.70 -5.72
N ARG A 359 -19.66 11.17 -4.60
CA ARG A 359 -19.88 9.74 -4.31
C ARG A 359 -21.37 9.43 -4.23
N PRO A 360 -21.81 8.28 -4.79
CA PRO A 360 -23.21 7.86 -4.71
C PRO A 360 -23.68 7.56 -3.28
N ASP A 361 -22.73 7.26 -2.35
CA ASP A 361 -23.00 6.97 -0.94
C ASP A 361 -23.49 8.21 -0.15
N LEU A 362 -23.27 9.41 -0.67
CA LEU A 362 -23.64 10.68 -0.02
C LEU A 362 -25.04 11.08 -0.41
N ASP A 363 -25.86 11.41 0.58
CA ASP A 363 -27.15 12.02 0.35
C ASP A 363 -27.06 13.54 0.06
N GLU A 364 -28.20 14.17 -0.26
CA GLU A 364 -28.23 15.58 -0.63
C GLU A 364 -27.89 16.50 0.56
N ALA A 365 -28.27 16.13 1.78
CA ALA A 365 -27.97 16.90 2.98
C ALA A 365 -26.47 16.88 3.27
N GLU A 366 -25.85 15.71 3.12
CA GLU A 366 -24.40 15.55 3.27
C GLU A 366 -23.63 16.34 2.22
N ARG A 367 -24.04 16.27 0.94
CA ARG A 367 -23.42 17.07 -0.15
C ARG A 367 -23.51 18.56 0.12
N THR A 368 -24.66 19.03 0.60
CA THR A 368 -24.87 20.44 0.97
C THR A 368 -23.95 20.85 2.13
N ALA A 369 -23.88 20.04 3.18
CA ALA A 369 -23.02 20.30 4.33
C ALA A 369 -21.54 20.27 3.97
N LEU A 370 -21.11 19.30 3.14
CA LEU A 370 -19.73 19.20 2.66
C LEU A 370 -19.35 20.37 1.75
N THR A 371 -20.27 20.84 0.90
CA THR A 371 -20.06 22.04 0.09
C THR A 371 -19.76 23.24 0.99
N ALA A 372 -20.62 23.52 1.96
CA ALA A 372 -20.42 24.62 2.90
C ALA A 372 -19.11 24.48 3.71
N LEU A 373 -18.76 23.26 4.14
CA LEU A 373 -17.51 22.97 4.84
C LEU A 373 -16.29 23.30 3.97
N TYR A 374 -16.26 22.83 2.73
CA TYR A 374 -15.12 23.07 1.84
C TYR A 374 -14.98 24.54 1.45
N GLU A 375 -16.08 25.26 1.26
CA GLU A 375 -16.08 26.70 1.04
C GLU A 375 -15.51 27.45 2.24
N ALA A 376 -15.89 27.04 3.47
CA ALA A 376 -15.36 27.62 4.69
C ALA A 376 -13.84 27.36 4.85
N ILE A 377 -13.38 26.14 4.51
CA ILE A 377 -11.93 25.81 4.50
C ILE A 377 -11.19 26.70 3.49
N GLY A 378 -11.74 26.84 2.28
CA GLY A 378 -11.15 27.70 1.24
C GLY A 378 -11.08 29.17 1.66
N ALA A 379 -12.12 29.71 2.30
CA ALA A 379 -12.17 31.07 2.79
C ALA A 379 -11.17 31.33 3.95
N HIS A 380 -10.76 30.31 4.70
CA HIS A 380 -9.79 30.43 5.79
C HIS A 380 -8.31 30.38 5.30
N GLY A 381 -8.07 30.35 4.00
CA GLY A 381 -6.73 30.34 3.41
C GLY A 381 -6.20 28.93 3.08
N GLY A 382 -7.07 27.94 3.02
CA GLY A 382 -6.75 26.67 2.39
C GLY A 382 -6.62 26.86 0.88
N SER A 383 -5.55 26.38 0.22
CA SER A 383 -5.53 26.30 -1.22
C SER A 383 -6.61 25.33 -1.67
N GLY A 384 -7.62 25.84 -2.37
CA GLY A 384 -8.71 25.03 -2.91
C GLY A 384 -8.33 24.20 -4.14
N GLU A 385 -7.10 24.30 -4.62
CA GLU A 385 -6.66 23.55 -5.78
C GLU A 385 -6.34 22.11 -5.43
N ASP A 386 -7.32 21.25 -5.67
CA ASP A 386 -7.11 19.82 -5.79
C ASP A 386 -6.35 19.54 -7.10
N GLN A 387 -5.04 19.46 -7.02
CA GLN A 387 -4.30 18.65 -7.99
C GLN A 387 -4.62 17.21 -7.61
N ALA A 388 -5.43 16.53 -8.44
CA ALA A 388 -5.92 15.19 -8.16
C ALA A 388 -4.78 14.28 -7.72
N GLY A 389 -4.63 14.10 -6.41
CA GLY A 389 -3.74 13.11 -5.80
C GLY A 389 -2.23 13.23 -6.05
N ALA A 390 -1.72 14.36 -6.55
CA ALA A 390 -0.28 14.51 -6.79
C ALA A 390 0.47 15.12 -5.59
#